data_78b279d20cbb454e722fd9580f3f94c8
#
_entry.id   78b279d20cbb454e722fd9580f3f94c8
#
_cell.length_a   1.000
_cell.length_b   1.000
_cell.length_c   1.000
_cell.angle_alpha   90.00
_cell.angle_beta   90.00
_cell.angle_gamma   90.00
#
_symmetry.space_group_name_H-M   'P 1'
#
loop_
_entity.id
_entity.type
_entity.pdbx_description
1 polymer ?
#
loop_
_entity_poly.entity_id
_entity_poly.type
_entity_poly.pdbx_seq_one_letter_code
_entity_poly.pdbx_strand_id
1 'polypeptide(L)'
;MRDSVAVQHPAGREGRSAANEAVRDFIASLDSAKRADQPYRFWTLRNCFPADSVDDILALPFDAPSLDGVSGKRELHNNTRKYFDVENRERFPVCEAIAQAYQDKRITDHIEKVCGTNLKGTYLRIEFAQDIEGFWLEPHTDLGVKAFTMLAYLSRDPSHTDLGTDIYDGEKRHVGRSPFASNSAMIFVPSNNTYHGFEKRPIKGVRTSLIINYVTDEWRAREQLAFPEAPIA
;
A
#
# COMPACT_ATOMS: atom_id res chain seq x y z
N MET A 1 -26.84 -40.97 8.93
CA MET A 1 -25.81 -40.06 8.39
C MET A 1 -26.56 -38.96 7.68
N ARG A 2 -26.53 -37.74 8.23
CA ARG A 2 -27.12 -36.57 7.59
C ARG A 2 -25.94 -35.72 7.13
N ASP A 3 -25.78 -35.62 5.82
CA ASP A 3 -24.76 -34.75 5.21
C ASP A 3 -25.08 -33.30 5.55
N SER A 4 -24.20 -32.68 6.31
CA SER A 4 -24.23 -31.27 6.61
C SER A 4 -23.69 -30.53 5.39
N VAL A 5 -24.61 -30.10 4.51
CA VAL A 5 -24.26 -29.13 3.44
C VAL A 5 -23.98 -27.81 4.12
N ALA A 6 -22.70 -27.40 4.16
CA ALA A 6 -22.32 -26.07 4.62
C ALA A 6 -22.93 -25.03 3.66
N VAL A 7 -23.93 -24.31 4.12
CA VAL A 7 -24.52 -23.17 3.42
C VAL A 7 -23.45 -22.08 3.38
N GLN A 8 -22.82 -21.89 2.22
CA GLN A 8 -21.92 -20.77 2.01
C GLN A 8 -22.74 -19.48 2.05
N HIS A 9 -22.46 -18.60 3.01
CA HIS A 9 -23.10 -17.29 3.12
C HIS A 9 -22.84 -16.47 1.83
N PRO A 10 -23.83 -15.74 1.31
CA PRO A 10 -23.69 -14.93 0.08
C PRO A 10 -22.55 -13.91 0.17
N ALA A 11 -22.30 -13.31 1.32
CA ALA A 11 -21.17 -12.40 1.58
C ALA A 11 -19.79 -13.01 1.25
N GLY A 12 -19.63 -14.32 1.40
CA GLY A 12 -18.36 -15.00 1.06
C GLY A 12 -18.13 -15.21 -0.45
N ARG A 13 -19.17 -15.12 -1.27
CA ARG A 13 -19.08 -15.26 -2.74
C ARG A 13 -18.74 -13.93 -3.39
N GLU A 14 -19.36 -12.84 -2.94
CA GLU A 14 -19.09 -11.46 -3.40
C GLU A 14 -17.69 -11.00 -3.01
N GLY A 15 -17.26 -11.25 -1.78
CA GLY A 15 -15.90 -10.93 -1.33
C GLY A 15 -14.81 -11.66 -2.13
N ARG A 16 -15.04 -12.92 -2.51
CA ARG A 16 -14.12 -13.67 -3.40
C ARG A 16 -14.09 -13.13 -4.82
N SER A 17 -15.22 -12.62 -5.33
CA SER A 17 -15.26 -11.95 -6.63
C SER A 17 -14.40 -10.69 -6.61
N ALA A 18 -14.61 -9.82 -5.64
CA ALA A 18 -13.86 -8.57 -5.49
C ALA A 18 -12.34 -8.80 -5.33
N ALA A 19 -11.93 -9.80 -4.53
CA ALA A 19 -10.53 -10.17 -4.40
C ALA A 19 -9.93 -10.65 -5.74
N ASN A 20 -10.64 -11.48 -6.50
CA ASN A 20 -10.18 -11.94 -7.82
C ASN A 20 -10.08 -10.81 -8.84
N GLU A 21 -10.98 -9.83 -8.80
CA GLU A 21 -10.93 -8.64 -9.63
C GLU A 21 -9.69 -7.79 -9.27
N ALA A 22 -9.43 -7.59 -7.99
CA ALA A 22 -8.23 -6.88 -7.52
C ALA A 22 -6.93 -7.60 -7.94
N VAL A 23 -6.90 -8.94 -7.89
CA VAL A 23 -5.75 -9.73 -8.41
C VAL A 23 -5.54 -9.47 -9.89
N ARG A 24 -6.60 -9.56 -10.70
CA ARG A 24 -6.51 -9.35 -12.16
C ARG A 24 -6.03 -7.95 -12.50
N ASP A 25 -6.62 -6.93 -11.86
CA ASP A 25 -6.35 -5.53 -12.18
C ASP A 25 -4.93 -5.14 -11.74
N PHE A 26 -4.47 -5.62 -10.58
CA PHE A 26 -3.08 -5.39 -10.15
C PHE A 26 -2.06 -6.06 -11.08
N ILE A 27 -2.28 -7.31 -11.49
CA ILE A 27 -1.38 -8.01 -12.43
C ILE A 27 -1.31 -7.25 -13.76
N ALA A 28 -2.45 -6.85 -14.33
CA ALA A 28 -2.48 -6.05 -15.57
C ALA A 28 -1.79 -4.69 -15.41
N SER A 29 -1.97 -4.04 -14.26
CA SER A 29 -1.29 -2.79 -13.90
C SER A 29 0.23 -2.96 -13.83
N LEU A 30 0.70 -4.05 -13.21
CA LEU A 30 2.13 -4.34 -13.07
C LEU A 30 2.76 -4.74 -14.42
N ASP A 31 2.04 -5.48 -15.28
CA ASP A 31 2.50 -5.83 -16.63
C ASP A 31 2.69 -4.60 -17.52
N SER A 32 1.88 -3.56 -17.31
CA SER A 32 1.96 -2.29 -18.07
C SER A 32 2.80 -1.21 -17.38
N ALA A 33 3.43 -1.52 -16.25
CA ALA A 33 4.17 -0.57 -15.44
C ALA A 33 5.37 0.02 -16.17
N LYS A 34 5.62 1.30 -15.95
CA LYS A 34 6.81 1.99 -16.46
C LYS A 34 7.94 1.85 -15.45
N ARG A 35 9.03 1.20 -15.85
CA ARG A 35 10.23 1.04 -15.05
C ARG A 35 11.18 2.21 -15.24
N ALA A 36 11.77 2.67 -14.14
CA ALA A 36 12.94 3.54 -14.09
C ALA A 36 14.07 2.82 -13.33
N ASP A 37 15.32 3.07 -13.73
CA ASP A 37 16.49 2.46 -13.09
C ASP A 37 17.34 3.51 -12.34
N GLN A 38 16.99 4.79 -12.42
CA GLN A 38 17.68 5.89 -11.76
C GLN A 38 16.68 6.72 -10.90
N PRO A 39 17.09 7.20 -9.73
CA PRO A 39 18.37 6.98 -9.03
C PRO A 39 18.50 5.58 -8.43
N TYR A 40 17.40 4.84 -8.35
CA TYR A 40 17.27 3.43 -8.02
C TYR A 40 16.13 2.83 -8.85
N ARG A 41 16.00 1.52 -8.82
CA ARG A 41 14.96 0.84 -9.58
C ARG A 41 13.60 1.01 -8.91
N PHE A 42 12.63 1.57 -9.66
CA PHE A 42 11.23 1.66 -9.26
C PHE A 42 10.31 1.56 -10.49
N TRP A 43 9.03 1.30 -10.25
CA TRP A 43 8.01 1.25 -11.30
C TRP A 43 6.86 2.18 -10.94
N THR A 44 6.24 2.78 -11.95
CA THR A 44 5.00 3.54 -11.81
C THR A 44 3.88 2.79 -12.49
N LEU A 45 2.77 2.64 -11.77
CA LEU A 45 1.61 1.86 -12.15
C LEU A 45 0.37 2.75 -12.30
N ARG A 46 -0.62 2.27 -13.03
CA ARG A 46 -1.95 2.89 -13.16
C ARG A 46 -3.02 1.82 -13.08
N ASN A 47 -4.22 2.18 -12.59
CA ASN A 47 -5.35 1.26 -12.44
C ASN A 47 -5.00 0.03 -11.58
N CYS A 48 -4.43 0.29 -10.40
CA CYS A 48 -3.92 -0.74 -9.51
C CYS A 48 -5.04 -1.55 -8.82
N PHE A 49 -6.24 -0.98 -8.73
CA PHE A 49 -7.41 -1.56 -8.07
C PHE A 49 -8.65 -1.43 -8.95
N PRO A 50 -9.67 -2.30 -8.76
CA PRO A 50 -11.00 -2.07 -9.34
C PRO A 50 -11.56 -0.70 -8.91
N ALA A 51 -12.28 -0.03 -9.81
CA ALA A 51 -12.81 1.31 -9.54
C ALA A 51 -13.72 1.34 -8.31
N ASP A 52 -14.61 0.35 -8.17
CA ASP A 52 -15.51 0.22 -7.02
C ASP A 52 -14.73 0.01 -5.71
N SER A 53 -13.62 -0.76 -5.76
CA SER A 53 -12.75 -0.91 -4.58
C SER A 53 -12.10 0.41 -4.17
N VAL A 54 -11.72 1.27 -5.12
CA VAL A 54 -11.20 2.62 -4.80
C VAL A 54 -12.27 3.46 -4.11
N ASP A 55 -13.52 3.40 -4.60
CA ASP A 55 -14.66 4.12 -3.99
C ASP A 55 -14.91 3.65 -2.56
N ASP A 56 -14.96 2.34 -2.36
CA ASP A 56 -15.17 1.73 -1.04
C ASP A 56 -14.04 2.05 -0.06
N ILE A 57 -12.77 2.04 -0.52
CA ILE A 57 -11.63 2.43 0.31
C ILE A 57 -11.73 3.90 0.72
N LEU A 58 -12.07 4.81 -0.20
CA LEU A 58 -12.22 6.23 0.10
C LEU A 58 -13.43 6.53 1.01
N ALA A 59 -14.42 5.63 1.05
CA ALA A 59 -15.60 5.72 1.91
C ALA A 59 -15.38 5.10 3.31
N LEU A 60 -14.21 4.52 3.60
CA LEU A 60 -13.93 3.97 4.94
C LEU A 60 -14.07 5.06 6.00
N PRO A 61 -14.74 4.78 7.13
CA PRO A 61 -15.02 5.75 8.18
C PRO A 61 -13.80 5.96 9.09
N PHE A 62 -12.66 6.27 8.47
CA PHE A 62 -11.41 6.58 9.16
C PHE A 62 -11.16 8.07 9.13
N ASP A 63 -11.19 8.71 10.28
CA ASP A 63 -10.91 10.13 10.39
C ASP A 63 -9.46 10.45 10.05
N ALA A 64 -9.26 11.58 9.36
CA ALA A 64 -7.92 12.09 9.12
C ALA A 64 -7.24 12.48 10.45
N PRO A 65 -5.93 12.19 10.59
CA PRO A 65 -5.20 12.47 11.83
C PRO A 65 -5.05 13.97 12.09
N SER A 66 -4.89 14.35 13.36
CA SER A 66 -4.29 15.63 13.73
C SER A 66 -2.76 15.54 13.61
N LEU A 67 -2.13 16.60 13.10
CA LEU A 67 -0.67 16.72 13.06
C LEU A 67 -0.09 17.47 14.27
N ASP A 68 -0.87 17.74 15.29
CA ASP A 68 -0.44 18.46 16.49
C ASP A 68 0.75 17.71 17.15
N GLY A 69 1.91 18.38 17.20
CA GLY A 69 3.14 17.82 17.77
C GLY A 69 3.92 16.85 16.87
N VAL A 70 3.54 16.69 15.62
CA VAL A 70 4.25 15.80 14.66
C VAL A 70 5.35 16.56 13.95
N SER A 71 6.55 15.97 13.88
CA SER A 71 7.78 16.63 13.39
C SER A 71 8.37 16.02 12.12
N GLY A 72 7.59 15.44 11.22
CA GLY A 72 8.07 14.92 9.94
C GLY A 72 8.94 13.66 10.00
N LYS A 73 9.12 13.07 11.18
CA LYS A 73 9.76 11.77 11.36
C LYS A 73 8.73 10.66 11.26
N ARG A 74 9.09 9.58 10.59
CA ARG A 74 8.21 8.46 10.31
C ARG A 74 7.59 7.82 11.56
N GLU A 75 8.36 7.68 12.62
CA GLU A 75 7.93 7.06 13.89
C GLU A 75 6.77 7.81 14.55
N LEU A 76 6.67 9.11 14.31
CA LEU A 76 5.60 9.94 14.88
C LEU A 76 4.28 9.85 14.11
N HIS A 77 4.27 9.26 12.91
CA HIS A 77 3.07 9.09 12.11
C HIS A 77 2.35 7.76 12.37
N ASN A 78 2.99 6.79 13.03
CA ASN A 78 2.43 5.45 13.23
C ASN A 78 1.11 5.45 14.02
N ASN A 79 0.96 6.34 15.01
CA ASN A 79 -0.23 6.42 15.86
C ASN A 79 -1.45 7.04 15.15
N THR A 80 -1.26 7.61 13.97
CA THR A 80 -2.31 8.31 13.22
C THR A 80 -2.79 7.52 12.00
N ARG A 81 -2.21 6.36 11.75
CA ARG A 81 -2.52 5.55 10.59
C ARG A 81 -3.42 4.37 10.94
N LYS A 82 -4.24 3.97 9.99
CA LYS A 82 -5.10 2.79 10.08
C LYS A 82 -4.54 1.68 9.22
N TYR A 83 -4.85 0.46 9.57
CA TYR A 83 -4.33 -0.72 8.86
C TYR A 83 -5.48 -1.62 8.41
N PHE A 84 -5.28 -2.38 7.34
CA PHE A 84 -6.15 -3.50 7.00
C PHE A 84 -5.71 -4.72 7.81
N ASP A 85 -5.74 -4.56 9.11
CA ASP A 85 -5.45 -5.57 10.12
C ASP A 85 -6.61 -6.56 10.29
N VAL A 86 -6.50 -7.48 11.22
CA VAL A 86 -7.52 -8.51 11.47
C VAL A 86 -8.87 -7.89 11.75
N GLU A 87 -8.94 -6.88 12.64
CA GLU A 87 -10.19 -6.22 13.04
C GLU A 87 -10.85 -5.50 11.85
N ASN A 88 -10.09 -4.70 11.12
CA ASN A 88 -10.63 -3.93 9.99
C ASN A 88 -11.01 -4.81 8.81
N ARG A 89 -10.33 -5.93 8.60
CA ARG A 89 -10.71 -6.94 7.59
C ARG A 89 -12.05 -7.62 7.94
N GLU A 90 -12.26 -7.94 9.21
CA GLU A 90 -13.54 -8.51 9.67
C GLU A 90 -14.69 -7.51 9.55
N ARG A 91 -14.41 -6.23 9.75
CA ARG A 91 -15.39 -5.16 9.80
C ARG A 91 -15.76 -4.61 8.42
N PHE A 92 -14.81 -4.52 7.50
CA PHE A 92 -14.97 -3.86 6.21
C PHE A 92 -14.67 -4.81 5.05
N PRO A 93 -15.68 -5.17 4.21
CA PRO A 93 -15.50 -6.10 3.11
C PRO A 93 -14.39 -5.71 2.12
N VAL A 94 -14.19 -4.41 1.87
CA VAL A 94 -13.11 -3.93 0.98
C VAL A 94 -11.73 -4.18 1.57
N CYS A 95 -11.56 -4.03 2.89
CA CYS A 95 -10.28 -4.34 3.55
C CYS A 95 -9.96 -5.83 3.41
N GLU A 96 -10.96 -6.70 3.60
CA GLU A 96 -10.80 -8.14 3.41
C GLU A 96 -10.47 -8.49 1.95
N ALA A 97 -11.21 -7.96 0.99
CA ALA A 97 -11.01 -8.25 -0.44
C ALA A 97 -9.60 -7.86 -0.91
N ILE A 98 -9.13 -6.66 -0.55
CA ILE A 98 -7.79 -6.19 -0.91
C ILE A 98 -6.72 -7.02 -0.18
N ALA A 99 -6.89 -7.31 1.11
CA ALA A 99 -5.93 -8.13 1.85
C ALA A 99 -5.83 -9.54 1.25
N GLN A 100 -6.96 -10.20 0.93
CA GLN A 100 -6.98 -11.51 0.26
C GLN A 100 -6.30 -11.47 -1.11
N ALA A 101 -6.51 -10.40 -1.89
CA ALA A 101 -5.87 -10.26 -3.19
C ALA A 101 -4.33 -10.18 -3.06
N TYR A 102 -3.82 -9.36 -2.12
CA TYR A 102 -2.36 -9.20 -1.94
C TYR A 102 -1.72 -10.36 -1.17
N GLN A 103 -2.52 -11.22 -0.51
CA GLN A 103 -2.06 -12.49 0.06
C GLN A 103 -2.01 -13.62 -1.00
N ASP A 104 -2.70 -13.44 -2.12
CA ASP A 104 -2.83 -14.46 -3.17
C ASP A 104 -1.48 -14.71 -3.87
N LYS A 105 -1.16 -15.97 -4.04
CA LYS A 105 0.09 -16.41 -4.69
C LYS A 105 0.26 -15.86 -6.10
N ARG A 106 -0.82 -15.61 -6.83
CA ARG A 106 -0.76 -15.01 -8.18
C ARG A 106 -0.13 -13.61 -8.15
N ILE A 107 -0.45 -12.79 -7.14
CA ILE A 107 0.15 -11.46 -6.97
C ILE A 107 1.59 -11.59 -6.46
N THR A 108 1.84 -12.39 -5.44
CA THR A 108 3.18 -12.50 -4.85
C THR A 108 4.20 -13.06 -5.83
N ASP A 109 3.88 -14.14 -6.55
CA ASP A 109 4.75 -14.68 -7.61
C ASP A 109 5.00 -13.66 -8.72
N HIS A 110 3.98 -12.85 -9.07
CA HIS A 110 4.12 -11.85 -10.12
C HIS A 110 5.04 -10.69 -9.69
N ILE A 111 4.90 -10.22 -8.45
CA ILE A 111 5.82 -9.23 -7.85
C ILE A 111 7.24 -9.77 -7.83
N GLU A 112 7.46 -10.99 -7.36
CA GLU A 112 8.79 -11.63 -7.33
C GLU A 112 9.41 -11.68 -8.73
N LYS A 113 8.63 -12.10 -9.72
CA LYS A 113 9.07 -12.20 -11.12
C LYS A 113 9.46 -10.83 -11.71
N VAL A 114 8.64 -9.80 -11.51
CA VAL A 114 8.84 -8.47 -12.13
C VAL A 114 9.87 -7.65 -11.38
N CYS A 115 9.82 -7.66 -10.06
CA CYS A 115 10.65 -6.79 -9.22
C CYS A 115 11.99 -7.43 -8.82
N GLY A 116 12.10 -8.77 -8.89
CA GLY A 116 13.31 -9.49 -8.50
C GLY A 116 13.51 -9.52 -6.99
N THR A 117 12.43 -9.62 -6.23
CA THR A 117 12.44 -9.76 -4.76
C THR A 117 12.02 -11.19 -4.36
N ASN A 118 12.21 -11.54 -3.09
CA ASN A 118 11.70 -12.78 -2.51
C ASN A 118 10.73 -12.40 -1.37
N LEU A 119 9.49 -12.83 -1.50
CA LEU A 119 8.41 -12.53 -0.54
C LEU A 119 8.12 -13.73 0.38
N LYS A 120 8.67 -14.90 0.09
CA LYS A 120 8.44 -16.11 0.89
C LYS A 120 8.79 -15.89 2.37
N GLY A 121 7.87 -16.24 3.26
CA GLY A 121 8.03 -16.09 4.71
C GLY A 121 7.79 -14.66 5.21
N THR A 122 7.51 -13.70 4.33
CA THR A 122 7.13 -12.33 4.74
C THR A 122 5.65 -12.25 5.11
N TYR A 123 5.24 -11.13 5.69
CA TYR A 123 3.87 -10.86 6.12
C TYR A 123 3.32 -9.62 5.44
N LEU A 124 2.06 -9.69 5.04
CA LEU A 124 1.37 -8.57 4.40
C LEU A 124 0.99 -7.51 5.42
N ARG A 125 1.38 -6.26 5.16
CA ARG A 125 0.99 -5.06 5.90
C ARG A 125 0.39 -4.06 4.92
N ILE A 126 -0.85 -3.65 5.17
CA ILE A 126 -1.56 -2.63 4.36
C ILE A 126 -1.92 -1.48 5.29
N GLU A 127 -1.37 -0.32 4.99
CA GLU A 127 -1.57 0.90 5.76
C GLU A 127 -2.45 1.87 4.97
N PHE A 128 -3.56 2.30 5.56
CA PHE A 128 -4.39 3.38 5.06
C PHE A 128 -3.83 4.70 5.58
N ALA A 129 -3.20 5.43 4.71
CA ALA A 129 -2.52 6.67 5.04
C ALA A 129 -3.35 7.88 4.61
N GLN A 130 -3.57 8.81 5.54
CA GLN A 130 -4.23 10.08 5.32
C GLN A 130 -3.28 11.19 5.74
N ASP A 131 -2.86 12.02 4.78
CA ASP A 131 -1.98 13.13 5.01
C ASP A 131 -2.75 14.44 4.79
N ILE A 132 -2.55 15.42 5.68
CA ILE A 132 -3.23 16.71 5.66
C ILE A 132 -2.22 17.85 5.57
N GLU A 133 -2.73 19.09 5.47
CA GLU A 133 -1.89 20.29 5.43
C GLU A 133 -0.84 20.28 6.55
N GLY A 134 0.41 20.57 6.18
CA GLY A 134 1.54 20.55 7.09
C GLY A 134 2.31 19.23 7.17
N PHE A 135 1.79 18.15 6.56
CA PHE A 135 2.50 16.87 6.50
C PHE A 135 3.80 16.98 5.71
N TRP A 136 4.83 16.33 6.18
CA TRP A 136 6.09 16.10 5.47
C TRP A 136 6.80 14.87 6.03
N LEU A 137 7.68 14.27 5.23
CA LEU A 137 8.44 13.09 5.61
C LEU A 137 9.86 13.20 5.07
N GLU A 138 10.84 13.17 5.97
CA GLU A 138 12.26 13.25 5.59
C GLU A 138 12.71 12.11 4.67
N PRO A 139 13.77 12.33 3.85
CA PRO A 139 14.33 11.27 3.01
C PRO A 139 14.82 10.09 3.85
N HIS A 140 14.24 8.92 3.62
CA HIS A 140 14.56 7.68 4.32
C HIS A 140 14.55 6.48 3.37
N THR A 141 15.10 5.37 3.81
CA THR A 141 14.96 4.06 3.17
C THR A 141 14.08 3.16 4.01
N ASP A 142 13.49 2.18 3.36
CA ASP A 142 12.70 1.12 4.03
C ASP A 142 13.53 -0.15 4.29
N LEU A 143 14.84 -0.01 4.24
CA LEU A 143 15.79 -1.13 4.36
C LEU A 143 15.66 -1.88 5.69
N GLY A 144 15.85 -3.17 5.63
CA GLY A 144 16.00 -4.09 6.77
C GLY A 144 14.79 -4.98 6.98
N VAL A 145 13.61 -4.40 7.21
CA VAL A 145 12.41 -5.16 7.58
C VAL A 145 11.33 -5.21 6.51
N LYS A 146 11.55 -4.59 5.35
CA LYS A 146 10.61 -4.62 4.22
C LYS A 146 11.26 -5.24 2.99
N ALA A 147 10.59 -6.24 2.41
CA ALA A 147 11.00 -6.89 1.17
C ALA A 147 10.38 -6.23 -0.08
N PHE A 148 9.33 -5.44 0.10
CA PHE A 148 8.62 -4.73 -0.97
C PHE A 148 7.84 -3.55 -0.41
N THR A 149 7.78 -2.46 -1.18
CA THR A 149 6.98 -1.27 -0.86
C THR A 149 6.18 -0.84 -2.09
N MET A 150 4.88 -0.64 -1.91
CA MET A 150 3.97 0.00 -2.86
C MET A 150 3.31 1.19 -2.18
N LEU A 151 3.37 2.33 -2.86
CA LEU A 151 2.74 3.59 -2.45
C LEU A 151 1.63 3.88 -3.48
N ALA A 152 0.40 3.49 -3.17
CA ALA A 152 -0.74 3.67 -4.06
C ALA A 152 -1.52 4.94 -3.69
N TYR A 153 -1.75 5.81 -4.68
CA TYR A 153 -2.42 7.09 -4.51
C TYR A 153 -3.90 6.96 -4.86
N LEU A 154 -4.79 7.42 -3.98
CA LEU A 154 -6.23 7.22 -4.14
C LEU A 154 -7.03 8.52 -4.27
N SER A 155 -6.53 9.63 -3.70
CA SER A 155 -7.26 10.91 -3.73
C SER A 155 -7.62 11.35 -5.14
N ARG A 156 -8.82 11.93 -5.29
CA ARG A 156 -9.39 12.41 -6.55
C ARG A 156 -9.38 13.93 -6.70
N ASP A 157 -8.91 14.65 -5.69
CA ASP A 157 -8.83 16.12 -5.74
C ASP A 157 -7.85 16.54 -6.84
N PRO A 158 -8.27 17.34 -7.82
CA PRO A 158 -7.41 17.77 -8.92
C PRO A 158 -6.23 18.63 -8.46
N SER A 159 -6.27 19.21 -7.25
CA SER A 159 -5.14 19.94 -6.68
C SER A 159 -4.01 19.03 -6.18
N HIS A 160 -4.23 17.70 -6.13
CA HIS A 160 -3.25 16.72 -5.64
C HIS A 160 -2.23 16.25 -6.68
N THR A 161 -2.26 16.77 -7.90
CA THR A 161 -1.38 16.31 -9.00
C THR A 161 0.12 16.39 -8.68
N ASP A 162 0.53 17.25 -7.75
CA ASP A 162 1.91 17.39 -7.28
C ASP A 162 2.20 16.72 -5.93
N LEU A 163 1.32 15.83 -5.47
CA LEU A 163 1.43 15.16 -4.18
C LEU A 163 1.99 13.72 -4.27
N GLY A 164 2.74 13.41 -5.31
CA GLY A 164 3.49 12.15 -5.41
C GLY A 164 4.61 12.03 -4.38
N THR A 165 5.18 10.86 -4.28
CA THR A 165 6.33 10.57 -3.41
C THR A 165 7.58 11.21 -4.00
N ASP A 166 8.33 11.94 -3.19
CA ASP A 166 9.61 12.50 -3.59
C ASP A 166 10.68 11.41 -3.64
N ILE A 167 11.53 11.48 -4.65
CA ILE A 167 12.59 10.53 -4.96
C ILE A 167 13.94 11.23 -4.80
N TYR A 168 14.85 10.59 -4.09
CA TYR A 168 16.17 11.14 -3.80
C TYR A 168 17.26 10.18 -4.27
N ASP A 169 18.44 10.72 -4.55
CA ASP A 169 19.63 9.91 -4.84
C ASP A 169 20.30 9.38 -3.55
N GLY A 170 21.42 8.66 -3.71
CA GLY A 170 22.16 8.09 -2.58
C GLY A 170 22.75 9.13 -1.61
N GLU A 171 22.83 10.40 -2.01
CA GLU A 171 23.25 11.54 -1.18
C GLU A 171 22.07 12.34 -0.61
N LYS A 172 20.85 11.80 -0.76
CA LYS A 172 19.59 12.43 -0.33
C LYS A 172 19.28 13.75 -1.04
N ARG A 173 19.82 13.97 -2.25
CA ARG A 173 19.42 15.11 -3.08
C ARG A 173 18.13 14.77 -3.81
N HIS A 174 17.16 15.67 -3.77
CA HIS A 174 15.91 15.51 -4.51
C HIS A 174 16.19 15.44 -6.02
N VAL A 175 15.73 14.39 -6.69
CA VAL A 175 15.94 14.17 -8.12
C VAL A 175 14.65 14.06 -8.91
N GLY A 176 13.50 13.98 -8.23
CA GLY A 176 12.21 13.91 -8.89
C GLY A 176 11.09 13.48 -7.95
N ARG A 177 9.94 13.29 -8.55
CA ARG A 177 8.72 12.90 -7.84
C ARG A 177 7.93 11.90 -8.68
N SER A 178 7.35 10.91 -8.03
CA SER A 178 6.44 10.00 -8.71
C SER A 178 5.18 10.73 -9.19
N PRO A 179 4.64 10.42 -10.37
CA PRO A 179 3.36 10.99 -10.81
C PRO A 179 2.26 10.66 -9.81
N PHE A 180 1.43 11.66 -9.46
CA PHE A 180 0.25 11.46 -8.65
C PHE A 180 -1.00 11.46 -9.55
N ALA A 181 -1.77 10.41 -9.47
CA ALA A 181 -3.12 10.32 -10.02
C ALA A 181 -3.92 9.32 -9.18
N SER A 182 -5.23 9.50 -9.10
CA SER A 182 -6.08 8.50 -8.43
C SER A 182 -5.91 7.13 -9.07
N ASN A 183 -5.80 6.09 -8.24
CA ASN A 183 -5.58 4.71 -8.65
C ASN A 183 -4.26 4.48 -9.41
N SER A 184 -3.22 5.24 -9.05
CA SER A 184 -1.86 5.01 -9.53
C SER A 184 -0.94 4.64 -8.36
N ALA A 185 0.23 4.10 -8.65
CA ALA A 185 1.19 3.72 -7.63
C ALA A 185 2.65 3.91 -8.06
N MET A 186 3.52 4.02 -7.07
CA MET A 186 4.94 3.78 -7.18
C MET A 186 5.30 2.53 -6.38
N ILE A 187 6.08 1.61 -6.97
CA ILE A 187 6.59 0.43 -6.27
C ILE A 187 8.12 0.35 -6.38
N PHE A 188 8.76 -0.21 -5.38
CA PHE A 188 10.19 -0.50 -5.36
C PHE A 188 10.53 -1.62 -4.38
N VAL A 189 11.70 -2.23 -4.57
CA VAL A 189 12.30 -3.16 -3.63
C VAL A 189 13.24 -2.36 -2.72
N PRO A 190 12.99 -2.31 -1.41
CA PRO A 190 13.83 -1.55 -0.48
C PRO A 190 15.30 -1.97 -0.49
N SER A 191 16.18 -0.99 -0.54
CA SER A 191 17.63 -1.16 -0.48
C SER A 191 18.30 0.05 0.21
N ASN A 192 19.62 0.04 0.31
CA ASN A 192 20.38 1.11 0.98
C ASN A 192 20.37 2.47 0.26
N ASN A 193 19.88 2.52 -0.98
CA ASN A 193 19.82 3.72 -1.80
C ASN A 193 18.41 4.13 -2.22
N THR A 194 17.36 3.42 -1.79
CA THR A 194 15.96 3.71 -2.16
C THR A 194 15.38 4.86 -1.34
N TYR A 195 16.07 6.01 -1.32
CA TYR A 195 15.65 7.17 -0.57
C TYR A 195 14.38 7.78 -1.18
N HIS A 196 13.35 7.87 -0.35
CA HIS A 196 12.07 8.48 -0.70
C HIS A 196 11.53 9.27 0.49
N GLY A 197 10.58 10.16 0.24
CA GLY A 197 10.02 11.01 1.28
C GLY A 197 8.87 11.87 0.74
N PHE A 198 8.59 12.95 1.45
CA PHE A 198 7.60 13.93 1.05
C PHE A 198 8.02 15.31 1.55
N GLU A 199 8.52 16.17 0.66
CA GLU A 199 8.84 17.53 0.98
C GLU A 199 7.58 18.31 1.36
N LYS A 200 7.71 19.20 2.34
CA LYS A 200 6.59 20.01 2.81
C LYS A 200 6.03 20.88 1.68
N ARG A 201 4.74 20.70 1.39
CA ARG A 201 3.99 21.47 0.40
C ARG A 201 2.49 21.47 0.74
N PRO A 202 1.71 22.41 0.18
CA PRO A 202 0.28 22.51 0.49
C PRO A 202 -0.48 21.22 0.13
N ILE A 203 -1.31 20.74 1.06
CA ILE A 203 -2.26 19.65 0.86
C ILE A 203 -3.66 20.20 1.12
N LYS A 204 -4.47 20.35 0.09
CA LYS A 204 -5.88 20.70 0.26
C LYS A 204 -6.67 19.44 0.64
N GLY A 205 -7.48 19.55 1.72
CA GLY A 205 -8.26 18.40 2.21
C GLY A 205 -7.35 17.27 2.71
N VAL A 206 -7.60 16.05 2.23
CA VAL A 206 -6.90 14.85 2.66
C VAL A 206 -6.27 14.13 1.48
N ARG A 207 -4.96 13.94 1.53
CA ARG A 207 -4.21 13.07 0.61
C ARG A 207 -4.31 11.65 1.11
N THR A 208 -5.10 10.81 0.45
CA THR A 208 -5.31 9.40 0.82
C THR A 208 -4.45 8.47 -0.03
N SER A 209 -3.79 7.53 0.64
CA SER A 209 -2.95 6.50 0.00
C SER A 209 -3.13 5.15 0.70
N LEU A 210 -2.90 4.06 -0.04
CA LEU A 210 -2.59 2.75 0.56
C LEU A 210 -1.08 2.50 0.44
N ILE A 211 -0.45 2.14 1.56
CA ILE A 211 0.94 1.71 1.58
C ILE A 211 0.94 0.20 1.84
N ILE A 212 1.32 -0.57 0.82
CA ILE A 212 1.36 -2.03 0.88
C ILE A 212 2.81 -2.46 1.01
N ASN A 213 3.11 -3.17 2.08
CA ASN A 213 4.42 -3.74 2.34
C ASN A 213 4.33 -5.24 2.56
N TYR A 214 5.34 -5.96 2.07
CA TYR A 214 5.67 -7.27 2.60
C TYR A 214 6.84 -7.10 3.56
N VAL A 215 6.62 -7.49 4.82
CA VAL A 215 7.58 -7.28 5.90
C VAL A 215 8.11 -8.61 6.41
N THR A 216 9.36 -8.62 6.89
CA THR A 216 9.98 -9.83 7.46
C THR A 216 9.37 -10.16 8.83
N ASP A 217 9.70 -11.31 9.38
CA ASP A 217 9.33 -11.76 10.73
C ASP A 217 9.88 -10.86 11.84
N GLU A 218 10.90 -10.05 11.55
CA GLU A 218 11.43 -9.03 12.46
C GLU A 218 10.49 -7.82 12.67
N TRP A 219 9.40 -7.72 11.92
CA TRP A 219 8.40 -6.67 12.11
C TRP A 219 7.69 -6.83 13.45
N ARG A 220 7.93 -5.92 14.39
CA ARG A 220 7.49 -6.04 15.79
C ARG A 220 6.00 -5.74 15.99
N ALA A 221 5.44 -4.83 15.23
CA ALA A 221 4.03 -4.39 15.36
C ALA A 221 3.09 -5.38 14.63
N ARG A 222 2.95 -6.59 15.19
CA ARG A 222 2.17 -7.69 14.59
C ARG A 222 0.71 -7.36 14.43
N GLU A 223 0.17 -6.49 15.27
CA GLU A 223 -1.22 -5.97 15.21
C GLU A 223 -1.52 -5.17 13.94
N GLN A 224 -0.49 -4.72 13.20
CA GLN A 224 -0.65 -4.00 11.92
C GLN A 224 -0.75 -4.94 10.72
N LEU A 225 -0.53 -6.24 10.91
CA LEU A 225 -0.48 -7.21 9.83
C LEU A 225 -1.89 -7.66 9.43
N ALA A 226 -2.09 -7.80 8.13
CA ALA A 226 -3.35 -8.32 7.60
C ALA A 226 -3.58 -9.79 8.02
N PHE A 227 -2.53 -10.59 7.99
CA PHE A 227 -2.56 -12.01 8.34
C PHE A 227 -1.36 -12.36 9.25
N PRO A 228 -1.40 -12.02 10.55
CA PRO A 228 -0.25 -12.19 11.44
C PRO A 228 0.20 -13.63 11.62
N GLU A 229 -0.70 -14.62 11.40
CA GLU A 229 -0.42 -16.05 11.55
C GLU A 229 -0.17 -16.76 10.21
N ALA A 230 -0.27 -16.06 9.07
CA ALA A 230 -0.13 -16.64 7.74
C ALA A 230 0.90 -15.89 6.90
N PRO A 231 2.18 -16.27 6.95
CA PRO A 231 3.20 -15.70 6.07
C PRO A 231 2.92 -16.06 4.60
N ILE A 232 3.53 -15.31 3.69
CA ILE A 232 3.54 -15.61 2.26
C ILE A 232 4.24 -16.95 2.02
N ALA A 233 3.61 -17.83 1.22
CA ALA A 233 4.00 -19.23 1.01
C ALA A 233 5.16 -19.41 0.01
#